data_b6ea4a8d47bdc79a0fbdbbeffc924117
#
_entry.id   b6ea4a8d47bdc79a0fbdbbeffc924117
#
_cell.length_a   1.000
_cell.length_b   1.000
_cell.length_c   1.000
_cell.angle_alpha   90.00
_cell.angle_beta   90.00
_cell.angle_gamma   90.00
#
_symmetry.space_group_name_H-M   'P 1'
#
loop_
_entity.id
_entity.type
_entity.pdbx_description
1 polymer ?
#
loop_
_entity_poly.entity_id
_entity_poly.type
_entity_poly.pdbx_seq_one_letter_code
_entity_poly.pdbx_strand_id
1 'polypeptide(L)'
;MERQIKLIWDFRGPDALKTAEHQEIHLKEFILIEQLPISISGFQQINEFHSIAFIVVNDELMRKVRDVLKPHRGELYSDIA
;
A
#
# COMPACT_ATOMS: atom_id res chain seq x y z
N MET A 1 -2.98 -1.32 -22.27
CA MET A 1 -3.30 -1.89 -20.95
C MET A 1 -2.59 -1.10 -19.88
N GLU A 2 -3.35 -0.66 -18.90
CA GLU A 2 -2.74 0.06 -17.79
C GLU A 2 -2.00 -0.90 -16.89
N ARG A 3 -0.82 -0.48 -16.46
CA ARG A 3 -0.09 -1.22 -15.44
C ARG A 3 -0.63 -0.86 -14.08
N GLN A 4 -0.66 -1.83 -13.21
CA GLN A 4 -0.99 -1.60 -11.82
C GLN A 4 0.26 -1.76 -10.98
N ILE A 5 0.41 -0.91 -9.99
CA ILE A 5 1.59 -0.85 -9.16
C ILE A 5 1.19 -0.99 -7.71
N LYS A 6 1.82 -1.91 -7.03
CA LYS A 6 1.62 -2.13 -5.60
C LYS A 6 2.61 -1.25 -4.85
N LEU A 7 2.10 -0.25 -4.17
CA LEU A 7 2.90 0.63 -3.33
C LEU A 7 2.94 0.05 -1.93
N ILE A 8 4.15 -0.10 -1.38
CA ILE A 8 4.38 -0.88 -0.17
C ILE A 8 5.08 -0.04 0.89
N TRP A 9 4.58 -0.14 2.11
CA TRP A 9 5.24 0.40 3.30
C TRP A 9 5.72 -0.78 4.14
N ASP A 10 7.01 -0.82 4.44
CA ASP A 10 7.60 -1.89 5.24
C ASP A 10 7.73 -1.45 6.69
N PHE A 11 7.35 -2.32 7.61
CA PHE A 11 7.47 -2.09 9.04
C PHE A 11 8.23 -3.27 9.65
N ARG A 12 9.15 -2.96 10.54
CA ARG A 12 9.98 -3.97 11.17
C ARG A 12 9.96 -3.81 12.67
N GLY A 13 10.17 -4.92 13.39
CA GLY A 13 10.17 -4.94 14.83
C GLY A 13 9.02 -5.77 15.37
N PRO A 14 8.94 -5.93 16.70
CA PRO A 14 7.91 -6.78 17.33
C PRO A 14 6.49 -6.29 17.13
N ASP A 15 6.31 -4.98 16.87
CA ASP A 15 4.98 -4.39 16.67
C ASP A 15 4.67 -4.14 15.20
N ALA A 16 5.45 -4.72 14.28
CA ALA A 16 5.31 -4.46 12.85
C ALA A 16 3.89 -4.72 12.33
N LEU A 17 3.28 -5.83 12.75
CA LEU A 17 1.95 -6.17 12.27
C LEU A 17 0.91 -5.12 12.69
N LYS A 18 0.96 -4.69 13.93
CA LYS A 18 0.05 -3.68 14.44
C LYS A 18 0.24 -2.35 13.72
N THR A 19 1.48 -1.98 13.46
CA THR A 19 1.80 -0.74 12.75
C THR A 19 1.31 -0.81 11.31
N ALA A 20 1.48 -1.97 10.65
CA ALA A 20 1.00 -2.15 9.28
C ALA A 20 -0.53 -2.04 9.23
N GLU A 21 -1.22 -2.61 10.19
CA GLU A 21 -2.68 -2.53 10.26
C GLU A 21 -3.14 -1.08 10.41
N HIS A 22 -2.49 -0.31 11.28
CA HIS A 22 -2.77 1.12 11.44
C HIS A 22 -2.52 1.89 10.16
N GLN A 23 -1.44 1.57 9.47
CA GLN A 23 -1.14 2.24 8.21
C GLN A 23 -2.23 1.96 7.17
N GLU A 24 -2.75 0.74 7.12
CA GLU A 24 -3.82 0.44 6.18
C GLU A 24 -5.07 1.27 6.47
N ILE A 25 -5.39 1.46 7.73
CA ILE A 25 -6.54 2.29 8.11
C ILE A 25 -6.35 3.72 7.59
N HIS A 26 -5.17 4.28 7.77
CA HIS A 26 -4.88 5.63 7.27
C HIS A 26 -4.91 5.68 5.74
N LEU A 27 -4.42 4.65 5.08
CA LEU A 27 -4.47 4.59 3.62
C LEU A 27 -5.91 4.57 3.11
N LYS A 28 -6.78 3.80 3.77
CA LYS A 28 -8.19 3.74 3.40
C LYS A 28 -8.88 5.09 3.61
N GLU A 29 -8.55 5.79 4.69
CA GLU A 29 -9.10 7.12 4.94
C GLU A 29 -8.66 8.09 3.85
N PHE A 30 -7.39 8.05 3.47
CA PHE A 30 -6.88 8.91 2.41
C PHE A 30 -7.59 8.64 1.09
N ILE A 31 -7.76 7.38 0.73
CA ILE A 31 -8.45 6.98 -0.49
C ILE A 31 -9.87 7.53 -0.50
N LEU A 32 -10.55 7.42 0.63
CA LEU A 32 -11.93 7.87 0.74
C LEU A 32 -12.04 9.40 0.66
N ILE A 33 -11.20 10.11 1.40
CA ILE A 33 -11.21 11.57 1.43
C ILE A 33 -10.89 12.15 0.06
N GLU A 34 -9.89 11.59 -0.62
CA GLU A 34 -9.46 12.06 -1.94
C GLU A 34 -10.29 11.48 -3.08
N GLN A 35 -11.22 10.59 -2.74
CA GLN A 35 -12.11 9.95 -3.74
C GLN A 35 -11.31 9.28 -4.87
N LEU A 36 -10.29 8.53 -4.49
CA LEU A 36 -9.42 7.86 -5.46
C LEU A 36 -10.02 6.53 -5.90
N PRO A 37 -9.86 6.15 -7.18
CA PRO A 37 -10.37 4.88 -7.69
C PRO A 37 -9.44 3.72 -7.32
N ILE A 38 -9.20 3.52 -6.03
CA ILE A 38 -8.34 2.48 -5.51
C ILE A 38 -9.19 1.50 -4.74
N SER A 39 -9.22 0.24 -5.17
CA SER A 39 -10.05 -0.79 -4.57
C SER A 39 -9.28 -1.89 -3.88
N ILE A 40 -7.95 -1.93 -4.05
CA ILE A 40 -7.12 -2.97 -3.45
C ILE A 40 -6.17 -2.34 -2.44
N SER A 41 -6.33 -2.72 -1.19
CA SER A 41 -5.46 -2.29 -0.10
C SER A 41 -5.41 -3.41 0.92
N GLY A 42 -4.39 -3.39 1.76
CA GLY A 42 -4.30 -4.41 2.79
C GLY A 42 -3.04 -4.27 3.63
N PHE A 43 -2.88 -5.23 4.50
CA PHE A 43 -1.64 -5.40 5.24
C PHE A 43 -1.36 -6.89 5.34
N GLN A 44 -0.09 -7.23 5.52
CA GLN A 44 0.33 -8.62 5.52
C GLN A 44 1.53 -8.80 6.42
N GLN A 45 1.50 -9.84 7.23
CA GLN A 45 2.67 -10.23 8.02
C GLN A 45 3.58 -11.09 7.15
N ILE A 46 4.83 -10.67 7.01
CA ILE A 46 5.82 -11.41 6.24
C ILE A 46 6.53 -12.43 7.15
N ASN A 47 6.92 -11.97 8.34
CA ASN A 47 7.46 -12.84 9.39
C ASN A 47 7.24 -12.16 10.73
N GLU A 48 7.78 -12.72 11.81
CA GLU A 48 7.55 -12.22 13.18
C GLU A 48 7.91 -10.75 13.36
N PHE A 49 8.89 -10.26 12.62
CA PHE A 49 9.41 -8.92 12.80
C PHE A 49 9.30 -8.05 11.55
N HIS A 50 8.50 -8.50 10.57
CA HIS A 50 8.34 -7.74 9.33
C HIS A 50 6.91 -7.86 8.82
N SER A 51 6.24 -6.73 8.67
CA SER A 51 4.91 -6.66 8.07
C SER A 51 4.88 -5.51 7.08
N ILE A 52 3.91 -5.56 6.17
CA ILE A 52 3.75 -4.52 5.16
C ILE A 52 2.30 -4.04 5.14
N ALA A 53 2.13 -2.79 4.73
CA ALA A 53 0.85 -2.28 4.29
C ALA A 53 1.00 -1.90 2.83
N PHE A 54 -0.09 -1.98 2.07
CA PHE A 54 0.00 -1.72 0.64
C PHE A 54 -1.31 -1.22 0.07
N ILE A 55 -1.19 -0.54 -1.07
CA ILE A 55 -2.32 -0.21 -1.94
C ILE A 55 -1.88 -0.47 -3.37
N VAL A 56 -2.86 -0.71 -4.25
CA VAL A 56 -2.58 -0.92 -5.66
C VAL A 56 -3.15 0.25 -6.45
N VAL A 57 -2.32 0.90 -7.22
CA VAL A 57 -2.68 2.08 -8.00
C VAL A 57 -2.35 1.84 -9.47
N ASN A 58 -3.01 2.59 -10.37
CA ASN A 58 -2.63 2.56 -11.77
C ASN A 58 -1.46 3.52 -12.01
N ASP A 59 -0.87 3.45 -13.21
CA ASP A 59 0.28 4.28 -13.57
C ASP A 59 -0.01 5.77 -13.42
N GLU A 60 -1.22 6.20 -13.76
CA GLU A 60 -1.57 7.63 -13.71
C GLU A 60 -1.56 8.17 -12.30
N LEU A 61 -2.06 7.39 -11.35
CA LEU A 61 -2.13 7.80 -9.95
C LEU A 61 -0.83 7.58 -9.20
N MET A 62 0.02 6.70 -9.69
CA MET A 62 1.20 6.26 -8.95
C MET A 62 2.07 7.43 -8.50
N ARG A 63 2.37 8.35 -9.41
CA ARG A 63 3.25 9.47 -9.07
C ARG A 63 2.64 10.38 -8.01
N LYS A 64 1.35 10.72 -8.16
CA LYS A 64 0.67 11.59 -7.21
C LYS A 64 0.63 10.96 -5.82
N VAL A 65 0.24 9.71 -5.74
CA VAL A 65 0.11 9.01 -4.47
C VAL A 65 1.48 8.80 -3.86
N ARG A 66 2.47 8.42 -4.66
CA ARG A 66 3.85 8.25 -4.18
C ARG A 66 4.38 9.54 -3.56
N ASP A 67 4.13 10.66 -4.20
CA ASP A 67 4.67 11.95 -3.73
C ASP A 67 4.01 12.40 -2.42
N VAL A 68 2.75 12.05 -2.21
CA VAL A 68 2.02 12.43 -1.00
C VAL A 68 2.26 11.44 0.14
N LEU A 69 2.16 10.16 -0.14
CA LEU A 69 2.19 9.12 0.90
C LEU A 69 3.56 8.48 1.10
N LYS A 70 4.47 8.67 0.17
CA LYS A 70 5.88 8.25 0.28
C LYS A 70 6.06 6.79 0.67
N PRO A 71 5.59 5.84 -0.15
CA PRO A 71 5.83 4.44 0.11
C PRO A 71 7.33 4.12 0.07
N HIS A 72 7.71 3.06 0.76
CA HIS A 72 9.10 2.64 0.81
C HIS A 72 9.55 2.02 -0.51
N ARG A 73 8.64 1.35 -1.23
CA ARG A 73 8.96 0.73 -2.51
C ARG A 73 7.67 0.48 -3.29
N GLY A 74 7.85 0.17 -4.56
CA GLY A 74 6.74 -0.19 -5.42
C GLY A 74 7.14 -1.38 -6.28
N GLU A 75 6.16 -2.18 -6.67
CA GLU A 75 6.41 -3.29 -7.58
C GLU A 75 5.19 -3.49 -8.47
N LEU A 76 5.41 -4.09 -9.62
CA LEU A 76 4.31 -4.38 -10.52
C LEU A 76 3.35 -5.34 -9.85
N TYR A 77 2.06 -5.02 -9.95
CA TYR A 77 1.02 -5.85 -9.38
C TYR A 77 0.38 -6.68 -10.49
N SER A 78 0.20 -7.96 -10.22
CA SER A 78 -0.55 -8.82 -11.10
C SER A 78 -1.48 -9.68 -10.25
N ASP A 79 -2.76 -9.67 -10.62
CA ASP A 79 -3.76 -10.52 -9.97
C ASP A 79 -3.99 -11.82 -10.75
N ILE A 80 -3.17 -12.07 -11.74
CA ILE A 80 -3.23 -13.31 -12.50
C ILE A 80 -2.48 -14.37 -11.72
N ALA A 81 -3.22 -15.34 -11.27
CA ALA A 81 -2.64 -16.45 -10.53
C ALA A 81 -1.91 -17.41 -11.47
#